data_feec9e8f404cb0f167e26bb429cdaa0a
#
_entry.id   feec9e8f404cb0f167e26bb429cdaa0a
#
_cell.length_a   1.000
_cell.length_b   1.000
_cell.length_c   1.000
_cell.angle_alpha   90.00
_cell.angle_beta   90.00
_cell.angle_gamma   90.00
#
_symmetry.space_group_name_H-M   'P 1'
#
loop_
_entity.id
_entity.type
_entity.pdbx_description
1 polymer ?
#
loop_
_entity_poly.entity_id
_entity_poly.type
_entity_poly.pdbx_seq_one_letter_code
_entity_poly.pdbx_strand_id
1 'polypeptide(L)'
;SKIDTVSISSASVNKTYKKVKYDYILDLGRHETGDHVTLTNDGDSVLNAVVVRLDEAVLSRTLQTLSEQPFTVDSYDSSHVTGHIDVTKAGRLILSIANEPGWTMKVDGEAADYDVYDGVFLSVPLTEGSHTIELSYRPAGLTAGLIVSLICLLVFIGIGVVPKRLGKKS
;
A
#
# COMPACT_ATOMS: atom_id res chain seq x y z
N SER A 1 28.32 18.70 -0.33
CA SER A 1 28.53 17.25 -0.47
C SER A 1 27.27 16.55 0.01
N LYS A 2 26.74 15.61 -0.73
CA LYS A 2 25.54 14.87 -0.32
C LYS A 2 26.01 13.67 0.51
N ILE A 3 25.42 13.48 1.69
CA ILE A 3 25.60 12.27 2.47
C ILE A 3 25.01 11.12 1.65
N ASP A 4 25.80 10.07 1.42
CA ASP A 4 25.34 8.85 0.75
C ASP A 4 25.35 7.66 1.70
N THR A 5 26.22 7.67 2.70
CA THR A 5 26.41 6.56 3.64
C THR A 5 26.38 7.08 5.08
N VAL A 6 25.63 6.39 5.93
CA VAL A 6 25.65 6.61 7.38
C VAL A 6 25.97 5.29 8.06
N SER A 7 26.98 5.30 8.93
CA SER A 7 27.38 4.16 9.73
C SER A 7 26.99 4.40 11.20
N ILE A 8 26.43 3.37 11.81
CA ILE A 8 26.07 3.32 13.23
C ILE A 8 27.02 2.35 13.92
N SER A 9 27.63 2.78 14.99
CA SER A 9 28.50 1.96 15.82
C SER A 9 28.15 2.11 17.29
N SER A 10 27.90 1.00 17.95
CA SER A 10 27.66 0.90 19.38
C SER A 10 28.12 -0.46 19.90
N ALA A 11 27.97 -0.71 21.20
CA ALA A 11 28.26 -2.03 21.79
C ALA A 11 27.38 -3.16 21.22
N SER A 12 26.14 -2.85 20.82
CA SER A 12 25.14 -3.84 20.37
C SER A 12 24.89 -3.82 18.86
N VAL A 13 25.24 -2.73 18.16
CA VAL A 13 24.91 -2.53 16.74
C VAL A 13 26.11 -1.97 16.00
N ASN A 14 26.39 -2.59 14.85
CA ASN A 14 27.36 -2.07 13.89
C ASN A 14 26.76 -2.24 12.48
N LYS A 15 26.18 -1.18 11.94
CA LYS A 15 25.48 -1.19 10.65
C LYS A 15 25.88 0.00 9.80
N THR A 16 25.93 -0.23 8.48
CA THR A 16 26.15 0.82 7.49
C THR A 16 24.97 0.88 6.53
N TYR A 17 24.36 2.04 6.45
CA TYR A 17 23.25 2.34 5.55
C TYR A 17 23.77 3.12 4.35
N LYS A 18 23.47 2.67 3.14
CA LYS A 18 23.85 3.30 1.88
C LYS A 18 22.67 4.00 1.22
N LYS A 19 22.94 5.02 0.41
CA LYS A 19 21.93 5.79 -0.33
C LYS A 19 21.00 6.62 0.57
N VAL A 20 21.48 7.05 1.71
CA VAL A 20 20.77 7.88 2.69
C VAL A 20 20.78 9.35 2.18
N LYS A 21 19.96 9.67 1.18
CA LYS A 21 19.95 11.00 0.51
C LYS A 21 18.86 11.94 0.99
N TYR A 22 17.86 11.40 1.69
CA TYR A 22 16.66 12.11 2.14
C TYR A 22 16.32 11.66 3.57
N ASP A 23 15.15 12.05 4.07
CA ASP A 23 14.65 11.58 5.35
C ASP A 23 14.65 10.06 5.40
N TYR A 24 15.36 9.52 6.37
CA TYR A 24 15.58 8.09 6.48
C TYR A 24 15.46 7.65 7.95
N ILE A 25 14.79 6.54 8.17
CA ILE A 25 14.68 5.94 9.50
C ILE A 25 15.81 4.93 9.67
N LEU A 26 16.68 5.17 10.63
CA LEU A 26 17.78 4.29 10.98
C LEU A 26 17.44 3.53 12.25
N ASP A 27 17.50 2.21 12.20
CA ASP A 27 17.36 1.37 13.36
C ASP A 27 18.67 1.37 14.16
N LEU A 28 18.65 1.99 15.32
CA LEU A 28 19.79 2.04 16.25
C LEU A 28 19.92 0.76 17.08
N GLY A 29 18.93 -0.11 17.10
CA GLY A 29 18.86 -1.28 17.97
C GLY A 29 18.41 -0.95 19.38
N ARG A 30 18.57 -1.92 20.29
CA ARG A 30 18.24 -1.76 21.72
C ARG A 30 19.44 -1.20 22.48
N HIS A 31 19.22 -0.14 23.24
CA HIS A 31 20.22 0.52 24.08
C HIS A 31 19.67 0.77 25.47
N GLU A 32 20.57 0.77 26.46
CA GLU A 32 20.25 1.11 27.83
C GLU A 32 20.82 2.48 28.22
N THR A 33 20.43 2.96 29.40
CA THR A 33 20.91 4.25 29.90
C THR A 33 22.43 4.18 30.09
N GLY A 34 23.16 5.09 29.44
CA GLY A 34 24.62 5.14 29.49
C GLY A 34 25.31 4.54 28.25
N ASP A 35 24.59 3.89 27.35
CA ASP A 35 25.17 3.41 26.09
C ASP A 35 25.54 4.60 25.19
N HIS A 36 26.68 4.43 24.51
CA HIS A 36 27.14 5.38 23.52
C HIS A 36 26.88 4.85 22.11
N VAL A 37 26.20 5.67 21.31
CA VAL A 37 25.96 5.40 19.89
C VAL A 37 26.68 6.45 19.06
N THR A 38 27.56 6.00 18.18
CA THR A 38 28.29 6.86 17.28
C THR A 38 27.67 6.78 15.88
N LEU A 39 27.28 7.93 15.33
CA LEU A 39 26.83 8.08 13.96
C LEU A 39 27.93 8.78 13.18
N THR A 40 28.38 8.15 12.07
CA THR A 40 29.34 8.73 11.15
C THR A 40 28.76 8.79 9.74
N ASN A 41 29.09 9.83 9.00
CA ASN A 41 28.74 9.96 7.60
C ASN A 41 30.00 10.03 6.74
N ASP A 42 29.83 9.81 5.42
CA ASP A 42 30.90 9.81 4.43
C ASP A 42 31.17 11.17 3.79
N GLY A 43 30.51 12.24 4.25
CA GLY A 43 30.63 13.59 3.69
C GLY A 43 30.98 14.65 4.72
N ASP A 44 31.30 15.84 4.23
CA ASP A 44 31.56 17.03 5.06
C ASP A 44 30.27 17.77 5.45
N SER A 45 29.12 17.17 5.22
CA SER A 45 27.81 17.75 5.51
C SER A 45 27.39 17.49 6.96
N VAL A 46 26.62 18.42 7.51
CA VAL A 46 26.04 18.27 8.84
C VAL A 46 24.91 17.23 8.77
N LEU A 47 24.95 16.25 9.65
CA LEU A 47 23.90 15.27 9.86
C LEU A 47 22.91 15.83 10.91
N ASN A 48 21.68 16.14 10.48
CA ASN A 48 20.59 16.43 11.39
C ASN A 48 19.88 15.11 11.71
N ALA A 49 19.90 14.70 12.97
CA ALA A 49 19.27 13.48 13.43
C ALA A 49 18.33 13.76 14.61
N VAL A 50 17.17 13.14 14.56
CA VAL A 50 16.22 13.10 15.68
C VAL A 50 16.20 11.67 16.21
N VAL A 51 16.55 11.49 17.49
CA VAL A 51 16.50 10.17 18.13
C VAL A 51 15.15 10.02 18.81
N VAL A 52 14.44 8.95 18.46
CA VAL A 52 13.16 8.59 19.07
C VAL A 52 13.27 7.20 19.70
N ARG A 53 12.54 6.98 20.76
CA ARG A 53 12.44 5.67 21.41
C ARG A 53 11.08 5.06 21.16
N LEU A 54 11.06 3.81 20.72
CA LEU A 54 9.84 3.02 20.66
C LEU A 54 9.37 2.67 22.08
N ASP A 55 8.16 3.04 22.43
CA ASP A 55 7.51 2.56 23.65
C ASP A 55 6.87 1.21 23.38
N GLU A 56 7.59 0.14 23.76
CA GLU A 56 7.14 -1.24 23.51
C GLU A 56 5.84 -1.57 24.25
N ALA A 57 5.57 -0.93 25.41
CA ALA A 57 4.34 -1.16 26.16
C ALA A 57 3.12 -0.56 25.43
N VAL A 58 3.28 0.64 24.89
CA VAL A 58 2.25 1.29 24.07
C VAL A 58 2.01 0.50 22.78
N LEU A 59 3.09 0.10 22.10
CA LEU A 59 2.99 -0.70 20.89
C LEU A 59 2.26 -2.02 21.15
N SER A 60 2.66 -2.77 22.18
CA SER A 60 2.04 -4.07 22.51
C SER A 60 0.57 -3.92 22.87
N ARG A 61 0.20 -2.89 23.63
CA ARG A 61 -1.21 -2.61 23.96
C ARG A 61 -2.01 -2.25 22.72
N THR A 62 -1.47 -1.43 21.85
CA THR A 62 -2.13 -1.04 20.60
C THR A 62 -2.34 -2.25 19.69
N LEU A 63 -1.32 -3.09 19.51
CA LEU A 63 -1.43 -4.33 18.73
C LEU A 63 -2.45 -5.30 19.34
N GLN A 64 -2.49 -5.42 20.67
CA GLN A 64 -3.49 -6.24 21.34
C GLN A 64 -4.90 -5.74 21.06
N THR A 65 -5.15 -4.44 21.22
CA THR A 65 -6.46 -3.84 20.91
C THR A 65 -6.88 -4.04 19.46
N LEU A 66 -5.96 -3.87 18.51
CA LEU A 66 -6.23 -4.11 17.09
C LEU A 66 -6.50 -5.59 16.78
N SER A 67 -5.90 -6.50 17.56
CA SER A 67 -6.09 -7.95 17.40
C SER A 67 -7.41 -8.46 17.97
N GLU A 68 -8.13 -7.67 18.77
CA GLU A 68 -9.42 -8.06 19.34
C GLU A 68 -10.52 -8.13 18.26
N GLN A 69 -10.38 -7.38 17.19
CA GLN A 69 -11.35 -7.34 16.08
C GLN A 69 -10.59 -7.43 14.73
N PRO A 70 -10.02 -8.60 14.41
CA PRO A 70 -9.25 -8.76 13.20
C PRO A 70 -10.16 -8.83 11.98
N PHE A 71 -9.78 -8.14 10.91
CA PHE A 71 -10.35 -8.40 9.59
C PHE A 71 -9.77 -9.72 9.05
N THR A 72 -10.62 -10.68 8.80
CA THR A 72 -10.25 -11.98 8.24
C THR A 72 -10.43 -11.96 6.73
N VAL A 73 -9.36 -12.23 5.99
CA VAL A 73 -9.42 -12.34 4.53
C VAL A 73 -9.88 -13.74 4.15
N ASP A 74 -11.00 -13.84 3.46
CA ASP A 74 -11.58 -15.11 2.99
C ASP A 74 -10.99 -15.53 1.66
N SER A 75 -10.84 -14.57 0.72
CA SER A 75 -10.19 -14.79 -0.56
C SER A 75 -9.57 -13.51 -1.10
N TYR A 76 -8.55 -13.68 -1.93
CA TYR A 76 -7.95 -12.56 -2.67
C TYR A 76 -7.33 -13.04 -3.98
N ASP A 77 -7.32 -12.14 -4.97
CA ASP A 77 -6.57 -12.25 -6.21
C ASP A 77 -5.94 -10.90 -6.58
N SER A 78 -5.48 -10.74 -7.81
CA SER A 78 -4.83 -9.50 -8.27
C SER A 78 -5.76 -8.28 -8.33
N SER A 79 -7.07 -8.48 -8.25
CA SER A 79 -8.08 -7.44 -8.47
C SER A 79 -9.26 -7.49 -7.50
N HIS A 80 -9.34 -8.52 -6.66
CA HIS A 80 -10.42 -8.70 -5.70
C HIS A 80 -9.88 -9.11 -4.35
N VAL A 81 -10.51 -8.60 -3.30
CA VAL A 81 -10.30 -9.03 -1.92
C VAL A 81 -11.66 -9.15 -1.27
N THR A 82 -11.93 -10.28 -0.65
CA THR A 82 -13.11 -10.48 0.18
C THR A 82 -12.71 -10.91 1.58
N GLY A 83 -13.45 -10.47 2.56
CA GLY A 83 -13.21 -10.83 3.94
C GLY A 83 -14.36 -10.41 4.85
N HIS A 84 -14.24 -10.77 6.09
CA HIS A 84 -15.24 -10.45 7.11
C HIS A 84 -14.61 -9.92 8.39
N ILE A 85 -15.40 -9.19 9.15
CA ILE A 85 -15.03 -8.64 10.45
C ILE A 85 -16.24 -8.62 11.37
N ASP A 86 -16.03 -9.00 12.64
CA ASP A 86 -17.02 -8.83 13.70
C ASP A 86 -16.69 -7.58 14.51
N VAL A 87 -17.53 -6.55 14.37
CA VAL A 87 -17.34 -5.25 15.01
C VAL A 87 -18.10 -5.21 16.31
N THR A 88 -17.41 -5.16 17.44
CA THR A 88 -18.01 -5.08 18.78
C THR A 88 -18.36 -3.66 19.21
N LYS A 89 -17.76 -2.67 18.58
CA LYS A 89 -17.98 -1.25 18.81
C LYS A 89 -17.80 -0.50 17.49
N ALA A 90 -18.80 0.30 17.12
CA ALA A 90 -18.74 1.11 15.92
C ALA A 90 -17.42 1.88 15.80
N GLY A 91 -16.80 1.83 14.64
CA GLY A 91 -15.49 2.38 14.40
C GLY A 91 -15.15 2.49 12.93
N ARG A 92 -13.87 2.44 12.62
CA ARG A 92 -13.35 2.54 11.26
C ARG A 92 -12.41 1.37 10.96
N LEU A 93 -12.73 0.61 9.94
CA LEU A 93 -11.80 -0.36 9.36
C LEU A 93 -10.80 0.38 8.49
N ILE A 94 -9.51 0.19 8.75
CA ILE A 94 -8.41 0.70 7.95
C ILE A 94 -7.73 -0.49 7.29
N LEU A 95 -7.65 -0.45 5.96
CA LEU A 95 -7.02 -1.50 5.17
C LEU A 95 -5.64 -1.04 4.72
N SER A 96 -4.64 -1.89 4.85
CA SER A 96 -3.26 -1.62 4.37
C SER A 96 -3.16 -1.67 2.85
N ILE A 97 -4.14 -1.09 2.17
CA ILE A 97 -4.25 -1.00 0.71
C ILE A 97 -4.11 0.47 0.34
N ALA A 98 -3.17 0.77 -0.55
CA ALA A 98 -2.96 2.12 -1.03
C ALA A 98 -4.18 2.62 -1.82
N ASN A 99 -4.53 3.89 -1.60
CA ASN A 99 -5.58 4.54 -2.37
C ASN A 99 -5.09 4.81 -3.81
N GLU A 100 -5.48 3.93 -4.71
CA GLU A 100 -5.24 4.06 -6.15
C GLU A 100 -6.58 4.26 -6.87
N PRO A 101 -6.64 5.11 -7.92
CA PRO A 101 -7.86 5.26 -8.72
C PRO A 101 -8.28 3.93 -9.35
N GLY A 102 -9.50 3.49 -9.08
CA GLY A 102 -10.05 2.25 -9.63
C GLY A 102 -10.51 1.24 -8.58
N TRP A 103 -10.29 1.51 -7.31
CA TRP A 103 -10.91 0.73 -6.24
C TRP A 103 -12.40 1.01 -6.11
N THR A 104 -13.16 -0.03 -5.86
CA THR A 104 -14.56 0.02 -5.44
C THR A 104 -14.73 -0.89 -4.23
N MET A 105 -15.62 -0.50 -3.33
CA MET A 105 -15.86 -1.23 -2.08
C MET A 105 -17.35 -1.54 -1.95
N LYS A 106 -17.64 -2.72 -1.37
CA LYS A 106 -18.96 -3.07 -0.89
C LYS A 106 -18.87 -3.49 0.57
N VAL A 107 -19.88 -3.14 1.32
CA VAL A 107 -20.12 -3.60 2.69
C VAL A 107 -21.46 -4.33 2.68
N ASP A 108 -21.48 -5.58 3.10
CA ASP A 108 -22.67 -6.44 3.16
C ASP A 108 -23.41 -6.58 1.81
N GLY A 109 -22.64 -6.58 0.72
CA GLY A 109 -23.15 -6.65 -0.66
C GLY A 109 -23.61 -5.33 -1.26
N GLU A 110 -23.75 -4.26 -0.47
CA GLU A 110 -24.13 -2.93 -0.90
C GLU A 110 -22.91 -2.06 -1.21
N ALA A 111 -22.99 -1.23 -2.26
CA ALA A 111 -21.90 -0.31 -2.61
C ALA A 111 -21.67 0.69 -1.46
N ALA A 112 -20.43 0.81 -1.04
CA ALA A 112 -20.03 1.69 0.04
C ALA A 112 -18.95 2.67 -0.44
N ASP A 113 -19.10 3.94 -0.05
CA ASP A 113 -18.05 4.93 -0.20
C ASP A 113 -16.96 4.65 0.85
N TYR A 114 -15.72 4.77 0.43
CA TYR A 114 -14.58 4.66 1.32
C TYR A 114 -13.86 6.00 1.47
N ASP A 115 -13.26 6.21 2.61
CA ASP A 115 -12.40 7.37 2.88
C ASP A 115 -10.93 7.00 2.69
N VAL A 116 -10.09 8.02 2.62
CA VAL A 116 -8.63 7.84 2.59
C VAL A 116 -8.04 8.23 3.94
N TYR A 117 -7.54 7.23 4.66
CA TYR A 117 -6.89 7.45 5.96
C TYR A 117 -5.45 7.89 5.76
N ASP A 118 -5.06 8.99 6.40
CA ASP A 118 -3.72 9.60 6.35
C ASP A 118 -3.20 9.84 4.91
N GLY A 119 -4.12 10.10 3.97
CA GLY A 119 -3.78 10.35 2.56
C GLY A 119 -3.30 9.12 1.78
N VAL A 120 -3.27 7.94 2.39
CA VAL A 120 -2.66 6.74 1.81
C VAL A 120 -3.60 5.53 1.80
N PHE A 121 -4.22 5.18 2.91
CA PHE A 121 -4.91 3.90 3.08
C PHE A 121 -6.41 4.00 2.88
N LEU A 122 -7.00 2.94 2.31
CA LEU A 122 -8.46 2.83 2.22
C LEU A 122 -9.05 2.62 3.62
N SER A 123 -10.15 3.29 3.91
CA SER A 123 -10.87 3.11 5.17
C SER A 123 -12.37 3.26 5.00
N VAL A 124 -13.13 2.55 5.83
CA VAL A 124 -14.60 2.58 5.82
C VAL A 124 -15.14 2.60 7.24
N PRO A 125 -16.14 3.43 7.53
CA PRO A 125 -16.84 3.40 8.81
C PRO A 125 -17.71 2.13 8.88
N LEU A 126 -17.69 1.44 10.02
CA LEU A 126 -18.52 0.26 10.28
C LEU A 126 -19.31 0.45 11.57
N THR A 127 -20.53 -0.04 11.57
CA THR A 127 -21.38 -0.14 12.76
C THR A 127 -21.02 -1.38 13.57
N GLU A 128 -21.67 -1.58 14.71
CA GLU A 128 -21.59 -2.85 15.45
C GLU A 128 -22.29 -3.96 14.67
N GLY A 129 -21.69 -5.13 14.62
CA GLY A 129 -22.20 -6.31 13.92
C GLY A 129 -21.14 -7.03 13.10
N SER A 130 -21.56 -8.13 12.45
CA SER A 130 -20.75 -8.84 11.47
C SER A 130 -20.89 -8.16 10.11
N HIS A 131 -19.77 -7.86 9.48
CA HIS A 131 -19.74 -7.24 8.15
C HIS A 131 -18.89 -8.05 7.19
N THR A 132 -19.36 -8.13 5.95
CA THR A 132 -18.59 -8.66 4.81
C THR A 132 -18.09 -7.49 3.97
N ILE A 133 -16.80 -7.46 3.69
CA ILE A 133 -16.16 -6.42 2.90
C ILE A 133 -15.68 -7.03 1.58
N GLU A 134 -16.09 -6.43 0.48
CA GLU A 134 -15.63 -6.78 -0.86
C GLU A 134 -14.93 -5.60 -1.49
N LEU A 135 -13.71 -5.80 -1.95
CA LEU A 135 -12.92 -4.82 -2.70
C LEU A 135 -12.71 -5.32 -4.12
N SER A 136 -12.90 -4.45 -5.10
CA SER A 136 -12.59 -4.73 -6.49
C SER A 136 -11.75 -3.61 -7.08
N TYR A 137 -10.70 -3.97 -7.80
CA TYR A 137 -9.81 -3.03 -8.46
C TYR A 137 -9.93 -3.14 -9.98
N ARG A 138 -10.15 -2.01 -10.61
CA ARG A 138 -10.11 -1.89 -12.07
C ARG A 138 -9.23 -0.71 -12.46
N PRO A 139 -8.07 -0.93 -13.07
CA PRO A 139 -7.18 0.16 -13.47
C PRO A 139 -7.89 1.20 -14.33
N ALA A 140 -7.64 2.47 -14.05
CA ALA A 140 -8.15 3.57 -14.85
C ALA A 140 -7.68 3.42 -16.30
N GLY A 141 -8.59 3.61 -17.25
CA GLY A 141 -8.28 3.49 -18.68
C GLY A 141 -8.35 2.08 -19.26
N LEU A 142 -8.44 1.01 -18.46
CA LEU A 142 -8.54 -0.37 -18.97
C LEU A 142 -9.69 -0.53 -19.98
N THR A 143 -10.88 -0.05 -19.61
CA THR A 143 -12.06 -0.14 -20.48
C THR A 143 -11.88 0.66 -21.78
N ALA A 144 -11.36 1.88 -21.69
CA ALA A 144 -11.08 2.71 -22.86
C ALA A 144 -10.03 2.06 -23.78
N GLY A 145 -8.95 1.53 -23.20
CA GLY A 145 -7.91 0.81 -23.93
C GLY A 145 -8.45 -0.44 -24.66
N LEU A 146 -9.31 -1.21 -24.00
CA LEU A 146 -9.96 -2.37 -24.63
C LEU A 146 -10.86 -1.97 -25.81
N ILE A 147 -11.65 -0.90 -25.68
CA ILE A 147 -12.51 -0.39 -26.76
C ILE A 147 -11.64 0.04 -27.95
N VAL A 148 -10.61 0.83 -27.72
CA VAL A 148 -9.69 1.29 -28.78
C VAL A 148 -9.02 0.09 -29.46
N SER A 149 -8.52 -0.88 -28.68
CA SER A 149 -7.90 -2.09 -29.23
C SER A 149 -8.86 -2.91 -30.09
N LEU A 150 -10.12 -3.03 -29.66
CA LEU A 150 -11.14 -3.73 -30.40
C LEU A 150 -11.46 -3.02 -31.76
N ILE A 151 -11.60 -1.69 -31.70
CA ILE A 151 -11.82 -0.88 -32.90
C ILE A 151 -10.65 -1.06 -33.90
N CYS A 152 -9.41 -0.94 -33.42
CA CYS A 152 -8.22 -1.14 -34.27
C CYS A 152 -8.18 -2.53 -34.87
N LEU A 153 -8.52 -3.57 -34.10
CA LEU A 153 -8.60 -4.94 -34.58
C LEU A 153 -9.66 -5.11 -35.71
N LEU A 154 -10.84 -4.53 -35.51
CA LEU A 154 -11.93 -4.57 -36.53
C LEU A 154 -11.51 -3.85 -37.80
N VAL A 155 -10.87 -2.70 -37.70
CA VAL A 155 -10.35 -1.96 -38.89
C VAL A 155 -9.29 -2.79 -39.59
N PHE A 156 -8.36 -3.40 -38.87
CA PHE A 156 -7.32 -4.25 -39.45
C PHE A 156 -7.92 -5.46 -40.22
N ILE A 157 -8.89 -6.14 -39.63
CA ILE A 157 -9.61 -7.25 -40.28
C ILE A 157 -10.35 -6.74 -41.50
N GLY A 158 -11.03 -5.58 -41.42
CA GLY A 158 -11.75 -4.97 -42.55
C GLY A 158 -10.83 -4.70 -43.74
N ILE A 159 -9.66 -4.10 -43.49
CA ILE A 159 -8.66 -3.84 -44.54
C ILE A 159 -8.12 -5.15 -45.15
N GLY A 160 -7.94 -6.19 -44.33
CA GLY A 160 -7.40 -7.48 -44.81
C GLY A 160 -8.39 -8.36 -45.55
N VAL A 161 -9.68 -8.27 -45.23
CA VAL A 161 -10.73 -9.17 -45.76
C VAL A 161 -11.51 -8.56 -46.93
N VAL A 162 -11.82 -7.27 -46.87
CA VAL A 162 -12.65 -6.59 -47.91
C VAL A 162 -11.96 -6.57 -49.28
N PRO A 163 -10.68 -6.27 -49.46
CA PRO A 163 -10.03 -6.28 -50.77
C PRO A 163 -10.00 -7.66 -51.43
N LYS A 164 -9.89 -8.74 -50.65
CA LYS A 164 -9.88 -10.11 -51.17
C LYS A 164 -11.23 -10.56 -51.76
N ARG A 165 -12.32 -9.98 -51.31
CA ARG A 165 -13.67 -10.29 -51.84
C ARG A 165 -14.01 -9.50 -53.07
N LEU A 166 -13.48 -8.29 -53.23
CA LEU A 166 -13.70 -7.45 -54.41
C LEU A 166 -12.84 -7.87 -55.61
N GLY A 167 -11.67 -8.50 -55.40
CA GLY A 167 -10.80 -9.01 -56.44
C GLY A 167 -11.20 -10.36 -57.05
N LYS A 168 -12.29 -11.01 -56.57
CA LYS A 168 -12.73 -12.32 -57.05
C LYS A 168 -13.98 -12.27 -57.97
N LYS A 169 -14.37 -11.07 -58.41
CA LYS A 169 -15.44 -10.85 -59.39
C LYS A 169 -14.88 -10.25 -60.68
N SER A 170 -14.00 -10.97 -61.35
CA SER A 170 -13.66 -10.71 -62.75
C SER A 170 -13.37 -12.02 -63.44
#